data_99b6766ec511a097921c99dbf8f8dae5
#
_entry.id   99b6766ec511a097921c99dbf8f8dae5
#
_cell.length_a   1.000
_cell.length_b   1.000
_cell.length_c   1.000
_cell.angle_alpha   90.00
_cell.angle_beta   90.00
_cell.angle_gamma   90.00
#
_symmetry.space_group_name_H-M   'P 1'
#
loop_
_entity.id
_entity.type
_entity.pdbx_description
1 polymer ?
#
loop_
_entity_poly.entity_id
_entity_poly.type
_entity_poly.pdbx_seq_one_letter_code
_entity_poly.pdbx_strand_id
1 'polypeptide(L)'
;MQAHLLLHLATVKLNFAPIFNRTKMNKPTPSEHIPFEKWDLDLLVDYILKFHHRNTRKYGTEIYNLLLDVDSRHHELDKVTDHFRNSIQDLDTHCTKEEQVLFPYIMNLYEAAEQNQHIMPFHCGTIEAPINMMMADHDDELSRHERIRELTNNYTAPEGAEPAYQNVLDRLKEFRDYMMEHIWIENEIVFPRALEIEETNVERY
;
A
#
# COMPACT_ATOMS: atom_id res chain seq x y z
N MET A 1 23.45 57.36 -20.61
CA MET A 1 22.09 56.78 -20.78
C MET A 1 22.25 55.26 -20.77
N GLN A 2 22.09 54.66 -19.59
CA GLN A 2 22.14 53.19 -19.44
C GLN A 2 20.68 52.75 -19.19
N ALA A 3 20.14 51.96 -20.11
CA ALA A 3 18.83 51.34 -19.97
C ALA A 3 18.97 50.05 -19.17
N HIS A 4 18.43 50.05 -17.97
CA HIS A 4 18.25 48.81 -17.17
C HIS A 4 17.13 47.96 -17.77
N LEU A 5 17.46 46.82 -18.35
CA LEU A 5 16.53 45.81 -18.79
C LEU A 5 16.21 44.95 -17.58
N LEU A 6 15.12 45.20 -16.89
CA LEU A 6 14.54 44.36 -15.83
C LEU A 6 13.89 43.15 -16.52
N LEU A 7 14.59 42.01 -16.48
CA LEU A 7 13.98 40.71 -16.79
C LEU A 7 13.01 40.35 -15.67
N HIS A 8 11.71 40.42 -15.94
CA HIS A 8 10.69 39.80 -15.11
C HIS A 8 10.79 38.27 -15.32
N LEU A 9 11.44 37.59 -14.41
CA LEU A 9 11.25 36.15 -14.24
C LEU A 9 9.82 35.93 -13.70
N ALA A 10 8.90 35.65 -14.62
CA ALA A 10 7.60 35.12 -14.27
C ALA A 10 7.82 33.72 -13.65
N THR A 11 7.76 33.67 -12.33
CA THR A 11 7.68 32.40 -11.60
C THR A 11 6.37 31.73 -12.02
N VAL A 12 6.44 30.80 -12.95
CA VAL A 12 5.33 29.90 -13.25
C VAL A 12 5.18 29.03 -12.01
N LYS A 13 4.28 29.43 -11.12
CA LYS A 13 3.73 28.52 -10.12
C LYS A 13 2.97 27.46 -10.89
N LEU A 14 3.61 26.33 -11.14
CA LEU A 14 2.90 25.11 -11.47
C LEU A 14 1.99 24.83 -10.29
N ASN A 15 0.71 25.15 -10.45
CA ASN A 15 -0.34 24.67 -9.56
C ASN A 15 -0.41 23.14 -9.77
N PHE A 16 0.38 22.41 -8.99
CA PHE A 16 0.07 21.03 -8.73
C PHE A 16 -1.26 21.03 -8.00
N ALA A 17 -2.33 20.71 -8.73
CA ALA A 17 -3.56 20.28 -8.08
C ALA A 17 -3.14 19.14 -7.14
N PRO A 18 -3.60 19.12 -5.88
CA PRO A 18 -3.23 18.04 -4.98
C PRO A 18 -3.63 16.73 -5.65
N ILE A 19 -2.62 15.88 -5.92
CA ILE A 19 -2.73 14.57 -6.57
C ILE A 19 -3.72 13.68 -5.82
N PHE A 20 -4.02 14.02 -4.60
CA PHE A 20 -4.87 13.29 -3.69
C PHE A 20 -6.20 14.02 -3.43
N ASN A 21 -7.12 13.90 -4.39
CA ASN A 21 -8.53 14.14 -4.09
C ASN A 21 -9.17 12.86 -3.51
N ARG A 22 -8.35 12.03 -2.87
CA ARG A 22 -8.79 10.82 -2.16
C ARG A 22 -9.25 11.18 -0.76
N THR A 23 -10.32 10.52 -0.31
CA THR A 23 -10.70 10.58 1.10
C THR A 23 -9.57 9.94 1.92
N LYS A 24 -9.02 10.72 2.86
CA LYS A 24 -7.96 10.24 3.76
C LYS A 24 -8.41 8.97 4.48
N MET A 25 -7.58 7.94 4.46
CA MET A 25 -7.87 6.71 5.18
C MET A 25 -7.76 6.94 6.70
N ASN A 26 -8.70 6.38 7.44
CA ASN A 26 -8.57 6.34 8.89
C ASN A 26 -7.52 5.29 9.29
N LYS A 27 -6.74 5.62 10.32
CA LYS A 27 -5.77 4.68 10.87
C LYS A 27 -6.48 3.42 11.37
N PRO A 28 -6.01 2.22 10.99
CA PRO A 28 -6.63 0.97 11.42
C PRO A 28 -6.59 0.78 12.94
N THR A 29 -7.67 0.26 13.51
CA THR A 29 -7.83 0.08 14.97
C THR A 29 -6.71 -0.76 15.61
N PRO A 30 -6.20 -1.87 15.02
CA PRO A 30 -5.14 -2.67 15.64
C PRO A 30 -3.87 -1.89 15.93
N SER A 31 -3.54 -0.89 15.10
CA SER A 31 -2.32 -0.08 15.20
C SER A 31 -2.56 1.35 15.68
N GLU A 32 -3.76 1.69 16.15
CA GLU A 32 -4.11 3.05 16.56
C GLU A 32 -3.14 3.67 17.57
N HIS A 33 -2.54 2.83 18.43
CA HIS A 33 -1.58 3.25 19.45
C HIS A 33 -0.11 3.26 18.98
N ILE A 34 0.20 2.74 17.79
CA ILE A 34 1.57 2.73 17.24
C ILE A 34 1.81 4.05 16.50
N PRO A 35 2.80 4.86 16.90
CA PRO A 35 3.01 6.18 16.31
C PRO A 35 3.83 6.10 15.00
N PHE A 36 3.37 5.37 13.98
CA PHE A 36 4.06 5.20 12.70
C PHE A 36 4.43 6.53 12.04
N GLU A 37 3.65 7.57 12.27
CA GLU A 37 3.88 8.91 11.74
C GLU A 37 5.17 9.55 12.27
N LYS A 38 5.73 9.00 13.37
CA LYS A 38 6.98 9.46 13.98
C LYS A 38 8.19 8.61 13.60
N TRP A 39 7.98 7.51 12.91
CA TRP A 39 9.07 6.65 12.49
C TRP A 39 9.80 7.24 11.29
N ASP A 40 11.10 6.98 11.22
CA ASP A 40 11.90 7.34 10.06
C ASP A 40 11.46 6.50 8.84
N LEU A 41 11.69 7.05 7.65
CA LEU A 41 11.18 6.45 6.41
C LEU A 41 11.81 5.08 6.13
N ASP A 42 13.08 4.92 6.43
CA ASP A 42 13.80 3.64 6.29
C ASP A 42 13.24 2.56 7.22
N LEU A 43 12.91 2.93 8.46
CA LEU A 43 12.28 2.01 9.40
C LEU A 43 10.88 1.59 8.95
N LEU A 44 10.10 2.52 8.38
CA LEU A 44 8.77 2.21 7.83
C LEU A 44 8.86 1.24 6.65
N VAL A 45 9.78 1.48 5.70
CA VAL A 45 10.02 0.59 4.57
C VAL A 45 10.48 -0.79 5.06
N ASP A 46 11.42 -0.84 6.00
CA ASP A 46 11.87 -2.10 6.61
C ASP A 46 10.73 -2.86 7.31
N TYR A 47 9.85 -2.16 8.00
CA TYR A 47 8.68 -2.74 8.64
C TYR A 47 7.71 -3.33 7.61
N ILE A 48 7.40 -2.60 6.55
CA ILE A 48 6.56 -3.08 5.45
C ILE A 48 7.16 -4.35 4.84
N LEU A 49 8.42 -4.33 4.45
CA LEU A 49 9.10 -5.47 3.82
C LEU A 49 9.16 -6.70 4.73
N LYS A 50 9.61 -6.50 5.97
CA LYS A 50 9.94 -7.60 6.89
C LYS A 50 8.74 -8.11 7.68
N PHE A 51 7.73 -7.28 7.85
CA PHE A 51 6.52 -7.65 8.57
C PHE A 51 5.36 -7.83 7.59
N HIS A 52 4.93 -6.80 6.85
CA HIS A 52 3.75 -6.91 5.99
C HIS A 52 3.97 -7.85 4.79
N HIS A 53 4.92 -7.61 3.91
CA HIS A 53 5.09 -8.42 2.70
C HIS A 53 5.36 -9.88 2.99
N ARG A 54 6.26 -10.17 3.93
CA ARG A 54 6.56 -11.54 4.35
C ARG A 54 5.33 -12.27 4.87
N ASN A 55 4.57 -11.62 5.74
CA ASN A 55 3.40 -12.23 6.35
C ASN A 55 2.22 -12.32 5.39
N THR A 56 2.05 -11.39 4.47
CA THR A 56 1.07 -11.47 3.38
C THR A 56 1.25 -12.74 2.58
N ARG A 57 2.47 -13.03 2.14
CA ARG A 57 2.78 -14.28 1.41
C ARG A 57 2.56 -15.53 2.25
N LYS A 58 3.01 -15.50 3.50
CA LYS A 58 2.88 -16.63 4.42
C LYS A 58 1.43 -16.92 4.76
N TYR A 59 0.73 -15.94 5.33
CA TYR A 59 -0.63 -16.11 5.80
C TYR A 59 -1.63 -16.25 4.65
N GLY A 60 -1.40 -15.54 3.53
CA GLY A 60 -2.21 -15.72 2.33
C GLY A 60 -2.24 -17.17 1.87
N THR A 61 -1.07 -17.83 1.78
CA THR A 61 -0.98 -19.25 1.42
C THR A 61 -1.65 -20.15 2.45
N GLU A 62 -1.43 -19.90 3.74
CA GLU A 62 -2.04 -20.70 4.82
C GLU A 62 -3.58 -20.59 4.79
N ILE A 63 -4.12 -19.37 4.66
CA ILE A 63 -5.57 -19.14 4.64
C ILE A 63 -6.19 -19.72 3.38
N TYR A 64 -5.53 -19.61 2.22
CA TYR A 64 -6.04 -20.18 0.98
C TYR A 64 -6.17 -21.71 1.07
N ASN A 65 -5.19 -22.40 1.68
CA ASN A 65 -5.28 -23.82 1.89
C ASN A 65 -6.42 -24.22 2.86
N LEU A 66 -6.65 -23.42 3.91
CA LEU A 66 -7.80 -23.62 4.81
C LEU A 66 -9.13 -23.39 4.07
N LEU A 67 -9.20 -22.36 3.21
CA LEU A 67 -10.37 -22.10 2.38
C LEU A 67 -10.70 -23.28 1.48
N LEU A 68 -9.71 -23.83 0.76
CA LEU A 68 -9.91 -24.98 -0.12
C LEU A 68 -10.44 -26.20 0.64
N ASP A 69 -9.97 -26.44 1.86
CA ASP A 69 -10.46 -27.55 2.69
C ASP A 69 -11.93 -27.38 3.08
N VAL A 70 -12.31 -26.17 3.53
CA VAL A 70 -13.70 -25.86 3.93
C VAL A 70 -14.61 -25.81 2.71
N ASP A 71 -14.20 -25.13 1.64
CA ASP A 71 -14.95 -24.95 0.39
C ASP A 71 -15.31 -26.29 -0.26
N SER A 72 -14.45 -27.30 -0.16
CA SER A 72 -14.73 -28.66 -0.66
C SER A 72 -16.03 -29.27 -0.10
N ARG A 73 -16.53 -28.76 1.02
CA ARG A 73 -17.74 -29.19 1.72
C ARG A 73 -18.83 -28.11 1.75
N HIS A 74 -18.49 -26.87 1.40
CA HIS A 74 -19.32 -25.67 1.54
C HIS A 74 -19.24 -24.79 0.30
N HIS A 75 -19.86 -25.24 -0.81
CA HIS A 75 -19.80 -24.55 -2.13
C HIS A 75 -20.30 -23.10 -2.14
N GLU A 76 -20.97 -22.65 -1.09
CA GLU A 76 -21.29 -21.23 -0.89
C GLU A 76 -20.04 -20.36 -0.74
N LEU A 77 -18.88 -20.96 -0.43
CA LEU A 77 -17.58 -20.26 -0.34
C LEU A 77 -16.82 -20.20 -1.68
N ASP A 78 -17.25 -20.90 -2.74
CA ASP A 78 -16.56 -20.92 -4.05
C ASP A 78 -16.12 -19.50 -4.51
N LYS A 79 -17.03 -18.52 -4.40
CA LYS A 79 -16.74 -17.13 -4.78
C LYS A 79 -15.74 -16.45 -3.84
N VAL A 80 -15.81 -16.76 -2.55
CA VAL A 80 -14.86 -16.24 -1.55
C VAL A 80 -13.47 -16.76 -1.84
N THR A 81 -13.38 -18.06 -2.12
CA THR A 81 -12.14 -18.75 -2.50
C THR A 81 -11.53 -18.15 -3.76
N ASP A 82 -12.35 -17.89 -4.80
CA ASP A 82 -11.90 -17.24 -6.03
C ASP A 82 -11.40 -15.80 -5.79
N HIS A 83 -12.15 -15.00 -5.05
CA HIS A 83 -11.71 -13.65 -4.71
C HIS A 83 -10.40 -13.65 -3.92
N PHE A 84 -10.28 -14.53 -2.92
CA PHE A 84 -9.08 -14.58 -2.09
C PHE A 84 -7.86 -15.11 -2.86
N ARG A 85 -8.04 -16.10 -3.76
CA ARG A 85 -6.97 -16.56 -4.67
C ARG A 85 -6.41 -15.41 -5.51
N ASN A 86 -7.30 -14.63 -6.11
CA ASN A 86 -6.89 -13.48 -6.92
C ASN A 86 -6.19 -12.42 -6.07
N SER A 87 -6.69 -12.17 -4.84
CA SER A 87 -6.07 -11.27 -3.86
C SER A 87 -4.60 -11.63 -3.60
N ILE A 88 -4.31 -12.87 -3.22
CA ILE A 88 -2.94 -13.26 -2.90
C ILE A 88 -2.00 -13.23 -4.12
N GLN A 89 -2.52 -13.44 -5.34
CA GLN A 89 -1.73 -13.35 -6.58
C GLN A 89 -1.41 -11.90 -6.93
N ASP A 90 -2.40 -11.02 -6.85
CA ASP A 90 -2.24 -9.60 -7.15
C ASP A 90 -1.35 -8.92 -6.10
N LEU A 91 -1.54 -9.24 -4.81
CA LEU A 91 -0.68 -8.74 -3.73
C LEU A 91 0.78 -9.21 -3.86
N ASP A 92 1.05 -10.45 -4.27
CA ASP A 92 2.43 -10.90 -4.50
C ASP A 92 3.10 -10.14 -5.64
N THR A 93 2.36 -9.87 -6.71
CA THR A 93 2.81 -9.06 -7.84
C THR A 93 3.06 -7.61 -7.42
N HIS A 94 2.14 -7.02 -6.66
CA HIS A 94 2.22 -5.67 -6.10
C HIS A 94 3.46 -5.52 -5.20
N CYS A 95 3.58 -6.34 -4.16
CA CYS A 95 4.74 -6.34 -3.26
C CYS A 95 6.07 -6.51 -4.03
N THR A 96 6.09 -7.34 -5.08
CA THR A 96 7.30 -7.52 -5.90
C THR A 96 7.70 -6.25 -6.64
N LYS A 97 6.73 -5.47 -7.17
CA LYS A 97 7.02 -4.17 -7.82
C LYS A 97 7.64 -3.19 -6.82
N GLU A 98 7.12 -3.14 -5.60
CA GLU A 98 7.65 -2.28 -4.55
C GLU A 98 9.05 -2.69 -4.10
N GLU A 99 9.24 -3.97 -3.80
CA GLU A 99 10.53 -4.53 -3.36
C GLU A 99 11.66 -4.35 -4.38
N GLN A 100 11.34 -4.47 -5.66
CA GLN A 100 12.36 -4.46 -6.72
C GLN A 100 12.58 -3.08 -7.34
N VAL A 101 11.59 -2.18 -7.27
CA VAL A 101 11.65 -0.92 -8.01
C VAL A 101 11.40 0.29 -7.13
N LEU A 102 10.24 0.38 -6.46
CA LEU A 102 9.83 1.62 -5.79
C LEU A 102 10.59 1.84 -4.49
N PHE A 103 10.61 0.88 -3.59
CA PHE A 103 11.27 1.03 -2.29
C PHE A 103 12.79 1.20 -2.37
N PRO A 104 13.54 0.51 -3.26
CA PRO A 104 14.95 0.82 -3.44
C PRO A 104 15.23 2.29 -3.82
N TYR A 105 14.37 2.88 -4.65
CA TYR A 105 14.53 4.29 -4.99
C TYR A 105 14.12 5.22 -3.84
N ILE A 106 13.03 4.92 -3.11
CA ILE A 106 12.62 5.67 -1.92
C ILE A 106 13.73 5.66 -0.87
N MET A 107 14.39 4.53 -0.67
CA MET A 107 15.53 4.43 0.25
C MET A 107 16.71 5.28 -0.20
N ASN A 108 17.04 5.28 -1.49
CA ASN A 108 18.09 6.14 -2.03
C ASN A 108 17.75 7.64 -1.88
N LEU A 109 16.47 8.02 -2.07
CA LEU A 109 15.98 9.38 -1.81
C LEU A 109 16.18 9.78 -0.34
N TYR A 110 15.78 8.90 0.57
CA TYR A 110 15.92 9.14 2.01
C TYR A 110 17.38 9.31 2.42
N GLU A 111 18.26 8.40 1.99
CA GLU A 111 19.70 8.47 2.28
C GLU A 111 20.34 9.75 1.74
N ALA A 112 19.96 10.16 0.54
CA ALA A 112 20.47 11.40 -0.07
C ALA A 112 20.00 12.64 0.72
N ALA A 113 18.75 12.66 1.16
CA ALA A 113 18.20 13.73 1.97
C ALA A 113 18.94 13.87 3.32
N GLU A 114 19.19 12.76 4.01
CA GLU A 114 19.96 12.73 5.26
C GLU A 114 21.40 13.27 5.10
N GLN A 115 21.97 13.07 3.91
CA GLN A 115 23.33 13.54 3.57
C GLN A 115 23.36 14.91 2.89
N ASN A 116 22.22 15.59 2.71
CA ASN A 116 22.08 16.83 1.93
C ASN A 116 22.66 16.70 0.51
N GLN A 117 22.42 15.56 -0.13
CA GLN A 117 22.87 15.26 -1.49
C GLN A 117 21.67 15.25 -2.45
N HIS A 118 21.96 15.49 -3.74
CA HIS A 118 20.99 15.29 -4.82
C HIS A 118 21.25 13.97 -5.52
N ILE A 119 20.19 13.36 -6.01
CA ILE A 119 20.27 12.14 -6.80
C ILE A 119 19.63 12.32 -8.18
N MET A 120 19.93 11.38 -9.07
CA MET A 120 19.32 11.34 -10.39
C MET A 120 17.81 11.08 -10.28
N PRO A 121 17.01 11.66 -11.19
CA PRO A 121 15.59 11.37 -11.26
C PRO A 121 15.30 9.87 -11.39
N PHE A 122 14.14 9.46 -10.94
CA PHE A 122 13.64 8.11 -11.19
C PHE A 122 13.67 7.81 -12.71
N HIS A 123 13.88 6.56 -13.09
CA HIS A 123 14.12 6.18 -14.49
C HIS A 123 13.00 6.61 -15.48
N CYS A 124 11.79 6.88 -15.02
CA CYS A 124 10.70 7.47 -15.80
C CYS A 124 10.41 8.94 -15.43
N GLY A 125 11.34 9.61 -14.74
CA GLY A 125 11.28 11.04 -14.40
C GLY A 125 10.92 11.31 -12.94
N THR A 126 9.82 10.77 -12.44
CA THR A 126 9.34 10.94 -11.05
C THR A 126 8.69 9.67 -10.54
N ILE A 127 8.68 9.48 -9.21
CA ILE A 127 7.99 8.36 -8.56
C ILE A 127 6.46 8.55 -8.48
N GLU A 128 5.94 9.69 -8.87
CA GLU A 128 4.51 9.97 -8.84
C GLU A 128 3.67 8.93 -9.61
N ALA A 129 4.12 8.58 -10.83
CA ALA A 129 3.41 7.61 -11.66
C ALA A 129 3.40 6.19 -11.07
N PRO A 130 4.54 5.62 -10.63
CA PRO A 130 4.52 4.32 -9.94
C PRO A 130 3.75 4.36 -8.62
N ILE A 131 3.82 5.42 -7.82
CA ILE A 131 3.01 5.56 -6.61
C ILE A 131 1.51 5.54 -6.95
N ASN A 132 1.07 6.28 -7.95
CA ASN A 132 -0.33 6.26 -8.38
C ASN A 132 -0.78 4.88 -8.83
N MET A 133 0.11 4.09 -9.44
CA MET A 133 -0.18 2.69 -9.80
C MET A 133 -0.34 1.81 -8.55
N MET A 134 0.55 1.92 -7.56
CA MET A 134 0.43 1.19 -6.30
C MET A 134 -0.87 1.55 -5.57
N MET A 135 -1.21 2.83 -5.52
CA MET A 135 -2.47 3.28 -4.91
C MET A 135 -3.72 2.76 -5.65
N ALA A 136 -3.67 2.59 -6.97
CA ALA A 136 -4.76 1.96 -7.72
C ALA A 136 -4.88 0.46 -7.41
N ASP A 137 -3.75 -0.26 -7.34
CA ASP A 137 -3.70 -1.66 -6.91
C ASP A 137 -4.32 -1.81 -5.49
N HIS A 138 -4.05 -0.86 -4.58
CA HIS A 138 -4.64 -0.80 -3.23
C HIS A 138 -6.17 -0.65 -3.25
N ASP A 139 -6.72 0.23 -4.09
CA ASP A 139 -8.17 0.42 -4.21
C ASP A 139 -8.87 -0.82 -4.73
N ASP A 140 -8.28 -1.50 -5.71
CA ASP A 140 -8.81 -2.74 -6.25
C ASP A 140 -8.84 -3.82 -5.17
N GLU A 141 -7.78 -3.90 -4.36
CA GLU A 141 -7.67 -4.88 -3.29
C GLU A 141 -8.65 -4.60 -2.13
N LEU A 142 -8.79 -3.34 -1.72
CA LEU A 142 -9.79 -2.93 -0.73
C LEU A 142 -11.22 -3.28 -1.19
N SER A 143 -11.52 -3.04 -2.47
CA SER A 143 -12.82 -3.37 -3.08
C SER A 143 -13.07 -4.89 -3.09
N ARG A 144 -12.04 -5.68 -3.36
CA ARG A 144 -12.09 -7.14 -3.35
C ARG A 144 -12.37 -7.68 -1.95
N HIS A 145 -11.68 -7.16 -0.93
CA HIS A 145 -11.89 -7.56 0.46
C HIS A 145 -13.24 -7.08 1.01
N GLU A 146 -13.76 -5.96 0.54
CA GLU A 146 -15.15 -5.57 0.84
C GLU A 146 -16.13 -6.58 0.24
N ARG A 147 -15.88 -7.07 -0.97
CA ARG A 147 -16.70 -8.12 -1.57
C ARG A 147 -16.64 -9.43 -0.80
N ILE A 148 -15.47 -9.84 -0.30
CA ILE A 148 -15.33 -11.01 0.57
C ILE A 148 -16.16 -10.81 1.85
N ARG A 149 -16.08 -9.64 2.47
CA ARG A 149 -16.87 -9.29 3.67
C ARG A 149 -18.37 -9.42 3.43
N GLU A 150 -18.88 -8.94 2.30
CA GLU A 150 -20.29 -9.07 1.91
C GLU A 150 -20.71 -10.54 1.72
N LEU A 151 -19.92 -11.31 0.96
CA LEU A 151 -20.17 -12.71 0.65
C LEU A 151 -20.17 -13.61 1.89
N THR A 152 -19.47 -13.21 2.94
CA THR A 152 -19.34 -13.94 4.20
C THR A 152 -20.25 -13.39 5.31
N ASN A 153 -21.23 -12.56 4.97
CA ASN A 153 -22.09 -11.91 5.98
C ASN A 153 -21.26 -11.30 7.11
N ASN A 154 -20.29 -10.45 6.76
CA ASN A 154 -19.36 -9.82 7.69
C ASN A 154 -18.55 -10.84 8.51
N TYR A 155 -17.99 -11.86 7.83
CA TYR A 155 -17.18 -12.93 8.42
C TYR A 155 -17.93 -13.77 9.49
N THR A 156 -19.22 -13.99 9.28
CA THR A 156 -20.08 -14.73 10.19
C THR A 156 -20.54 -16.04 9.54
N ALA A 157 -20.18 -17.17 10.14
CA ALA A 157 -20.60 -18.48 9.66
C ALA A 157 -22.12 -18.67 9.82
N PRO A 158 -22.76 -19.46 8.94
CA PRO A 158 -24.16 -19.85 9.09
C PRO A 158 -24.41 -20.61 10.40
N GLU A 159 -25.64 -20.56 10.89
CA GLU A 159 -26.03 -21.33 12.07
C GLU A 159 -25.81 -22.83 11.84
N GLY A 160 -25.16 -23.48 12.79
CA GLY A 160 -24.84 -24.90 12.70
C GLY A 160 -23.61 -25.26 11.85
N ALA A 161 -22.89 -24.26 11.32
CA ALA A 161 -21.62 -24.50 10.61
C ALA A 161 -20.58 -25.13 11.55
N GLU A 162 -19.70 -25.93 10.95
CA GLU A 162 -18.60 -26.54 11.70
C GLU A 162 -17.58 -25.49 12.19
N PRO A 163 -16.82 -25.75 13.27
CA PRO A 163 -15.82 -24.79 13.77
C PRO A 163 -14.77 -24.38 12.76
N ALA A 164 -14.41 -25.24 11.80
CA ALA A 164 -13.47 -24.94 10.74
C ALA A 164 -13.97 -23.81 9.81
N TYR A 165 -15.28 -23.75 9.56
CA TYR A 165 -15.88 -22.71 8.77
C TYR A 165 -15.70 -21.32 9.44
N GLN A 166 -16.05 -21.18 10.72
CA GLN A 166 -15.84 -19.91 11.43
C GLN A 166 -14.36 -19.57 11.53
N ASN A 167 -13.49 -20.55 11.78
CA ASN A 167 -12.05 -20.32 11.85
C ASN A 167 -11.49 -19.71 10.56
N VAL A 168 -11.89 -20.20 9.39
CA VAL A 168 -11.39 -19.62 8.11
C VAL A 168 -11.91 -18.21 7.90
N LEU A 169 -13.15 -17.91 8.31
CA LEU A 169 -13.69 -16.55 8.24
C LEU A 169 -12.95 -15.59 9.17
N ASP A 170 -12.61 -16.02 10.38
CA ASP A 170 -11.84 -15.23 11.35
C ASP A 170 -10.45 -14.91 10.78
N ARG A 171 -9.80 -15.90 10.15
CA ARG A 171 -8.48 -15.70 9.50
C ARG A 171 -8.54 -14.76 8.30
N LEU A 172 -9.61 -14.82 7.48
CA LEU A 172 -9.85 -13.87 6.38
C LEU A 172 -10.01 -12.44 6.90
N LYS A 173 -10.74 -12.27 8.01
CA LYS A 173 -10.91 -10.98 8.66
C LYS A 173 -9.58 -10.43 9.19
N GLU A 174 -8.80 -11.26 9.90
CA GLU A 174 -7.47 -10.89 10.39
C GLU A 174 -6.56 -10.45 9.25
N PHE A 175 -6.56 -11.20 8.13
CA PHE A 175 -5.77 -10.87 6.94
C PHE A 175 -6.17 -9.52 6.34
N ARG A 176 -7.47 -9.25 6.21
CA ARG A 176 -7.99 -7.97 5.76
C ARG A 176 -7.52 -6.82 6.66
N ASP A 177 -7.68 -6.96 7.97
CA ASP A 177 -7.33 -5.91 8.92
C ASP A 177 -5.81 -5.62 8.88
N TYR A 178 -5.01 -6.65 8.72
CA TYR A 178 -3.57 -6.59 8.53
C TYR A 178 -3.17 -5.89 7.21
N MET A 179 -3.82 -6.23 6.11
CA MET A 179 -3.62 -5.58 4.81
C MET A 179 -4.01 -4.09 4.86
N MET A 180 -5.07 -3.74 5.57
CA MET A 180 -5.48 -2.33 5.74
C MET A 180 -4.42 -1.50 6.47
N GLU A 181 -3.69 -2.07 7.44
CA GLU A 181 -2.57 -1.40 8.09
C GLU A 181 -1.44 -1.13 7.10
N HIS A 182 -1.05 -2.12 6.32
CA HIS A 182 -0.05 -2.03 5.26
C HIS A 182 -0.38 -0.86 4.30
N ILE A 183 -1.54 -0.92 3.66
CA ILE A 183 -2.03 0.10 2.73
C ILE A 183 -2.07 1.50 3.38
N TRP A 184 -2.50 1.58 4.64
CA TRP A 184 -2.56 2.85 5.35
C TRP A 184 -1.16 3.44 5.58
N ILE A 185 -0.17 2.65 6.00
CA ILE A 185 1.20 3.12 6.20
C ILE A 185 1.77 3.68 4.90
N GLU A 186 1.56 3.00 3.79
CA GLU A 186 2.05 3.43 2.49
C GLU A 186 1.34 4.67 1.98
N ASN A 187 0.02 4.64 1.91
CA ASN A 187 -0.76 5.73 1.35
C ASN A 187 -0.70 7.03 2.14
N GLU A 188 -0.67 6.93 3.49
CA GLU A 188 -0.78 8.11 4.36
C GLU A 188 0.57 8.59 4.89
N ILE A 189 1.63 7.77 4.80
CA ILE A 189 2.92 8.14 5.37
C ILE A 189 4.07 7.99 4.35
N VAL A 190 4.32 6.78 3.85
CA VAL A 190 5.52 6.48 3.05
C VAL A 190 5.50 7.23 1.72
N PHE A 191 4.43 7.10 0.95
CA PHE A 191 4.32 7.72 -0.37
C PHE A 191 4.31 9.25 -0.31
N PRO A 192 3.54 9.91 0.58
CA PRO A 192 3.60 11.36 0.73
C PRO A 192 5.00 11.88 1.09
N ARG A 193 5.68 11.22 2.03
CA ARG A 193 7.04 11.63 2.42
C ARG A 193 8.05 11.42 1.29
N ALA A 194 7.95 10.31 0.57
CA ALA A 194 8.84 10.05 -0.56
C ALA A 194 8.70 11.12 -1.66
N LEU A 195 7.48 11.54 -1.97
CA LEU A 195 7.21 12.62 -2.92
C LEU A 195 7.78 13.96 -2.45
N GLU A 196 7.63 14.30 -1.16
CA GLU A 196 8.19 15.51 -0.57
C GLU A 196 9.73 15.53 -0.66
N ILE A 197 10.38 14.41 -0.35
CA ILE A 197 11.83 14.28 -0.47
C ILE A 197 12.27 14.37 -1.95
N GLU A 198 11.55 13.72 -2.87
CA GLU A 198 11.86 13.78 -4.30
C GLU A 198 11.80 15.23 -4.82
N GLU A 199 10.83 16.01 -4.37
CA GLU A 199 10.70 17.41 -4.78
C GLU A 199 11.93 18.25 -4.42
N THR A 200 12.57 17.97 -3.32
CA THR A 200 13.68 18.76 -2.77
C THR A 200 15.06 18.22 -3.13
N ASN A 201 15.22 16.92 -3.35
CA ASN A 201 16.51 16.25 -3.45
C ASN A 201 16.83 15.69 -4.85
N VAL A 202 15.94 15.83 -5.84
CA VAL A 202 16.20 15.36 -7.20
C VAL A 202 16.63 16.51 -8.09
N GLU A 203 17.71 16.29 -8.88
CA GLU A 203 18.18 17.24 -9.87
C GLU A 203 17.11 17.45 -10.95
N ARG A 204 16.69 18.72 -11.15
CA ARG A 204 15.77 19.11 -12.23
C ARG A 204 16.59 19.82 -13.30
N TYR A 205 16.66 19.23 -14.48
CA TYR A 205 17.30 19.83 -15.64
C TYR A 205 16.39 20.84 -16.34
#